data_39e6cd8828d7f719a88f18ae26aed1bc
#
_entry.id   39e6cd8828d7f719a88f18ae26aed1bc
#
_cell.length_a   1.000
_cell.length_b   1.000
_cell.length_c   1.000
_cell.angle_alpha   90.00
_cell.angle_beta   90.00
_cell.angle_gamma   90.00
#
_symmetry.space_group_name_H-M   'P 1'
#
loop_
_entity.id
_entity.type
_entity.pdbx_description
1 polymer ?
#
loop_
_entity_poly.entity_id
_entity_poly.type
_entity_poly.pdbx_seq_one_letter_code
_entity_poly.pdbx_strand_id
1 'polypeptide(L)'
;MKKNHLGKKICCFILIIAFISGVGQATITYNDIRPADRSADWAIMVYLVGDNNLSAAQGQVLQNIRQAGASEEVAIALLIDQNTASDTKLYYLNGTTLVQQAWESESSMDDPDTIVQYVTKVKNEVPADHYALFISSNKGCGWQGVCWDEHGRGQMITMPELLDALNQITNDGASKLDILGIETCMTGNMEVAYQINSCVNFFIAYPECAMVGEWPYVAGFNDLKSNPSMTPREFAIAMVNYFVPHDYPQSRMKTTMAATNLSYLPSLGAQVNELAVFFLDHLDEYKTQITTALESARVYARLWYIDYYIDFYDFLDLCTISDPEFTTIRDTIQLTMDTAVIANVHLVDDPAHGLSIYFPRRAGDYNDSLRYPTLPSPYEATNFAVSTQWDEFLKEYLGIVNNTAPAKPTITGPAKGKPGVTYEYTLTAIDPEDQQVSYFVDWGDGTSTGWLGPYDSGSPIIVNHTWETKQTFTVKAKAKDALGAESEWATLAVKIPILLGKSRIFLVGSITSLDKSASIGFRFLPVKVLESTAIVGQDRTTKILTETYGEYPCCGYLPYSDFRGIVTQKLLFGVWVIPA
;
A
#
# COMPACT_ATOMS: atom_id res chain seq x y z
N MET A 1 61.84 82.57 4.62
CA MET A 1 60.52 82.57 4.09
C MET A 1 59.98 81.13 4.23
N LYS A 2 59.06 80.94 5.17
CA LYS A 2 58.60 79.66 5.58
C LYS A 2 57.23 79.42 4.94
N LYS A 3 56.97 78.30 4.33
CA LYS A 3 55.65 77.81 3.96
C LYS A 3 55.35 76.52 4.71
N ASN A 4 54.35 76.64 5.59
CA ASN A 4 53.77 75.51 6.28
C ASN A 4 52.87 74.70 5.32
N HIS A 5 53.11 73.44 5.22
CA HIS A 5 52.11 72.50 4.65
C HIS A 5 51.51 71.69 5.75
N LEU A 6 50.23 71.93 6.00
CA LEU A 6 49.37 71.19 6.88
C LEU A 6 48.82 69.96 6.12
N GLY A 7 49.34 68.80 6.44
CA GLY A 7 48.87 67.55 5.86
C GLY A 7 47.51 67.15 6.41
N LYS A 8 46.50 67.22 5.58
CA LYS A 8 45.20 66.65 5.90
C LYS A 8 45.27 65.10 5.72
N LYS A 9 45.17 64.40 6.85
CA LYS A 9 44.92 62.96 6.83
C LYS A 9 43.45 62.75 6.43
N ILE A 10 43.21 62.26 5.24
CA ILE A 10 41.88 61.74 4.83
C ILE A 10 41.79 60.30 5.36
N CYS A 11 40.97 60.13 6.42
CA CYS A 11 40.51 58.82 6.83
C CYS A 11 39.50 58.33 5.81
N CYS A 12 39.89 57.41 4.93
CA CYS A 12 38.94 56.64 4.17
C CYS A 12 38.22 55.67 5.12
N PHE A 13 37.03 56.01 5.52
CA PHE A 13 36.06 55.03 6.04
C PHE A 13 35.60 54.18 4.85
N ILE A 14 36.12 52.96 4.76
CA ILE A 14 35.55 51.95 3.88
C ILE A 14 34.26 51.51 4.59
N LEU A 15 33.14 52.01 4.11
CA LEU A 15 31.82 51.50 4.45
C LEU A 15 31.68 50.14 3.75
N ILE A 16 31.93 49.05 4.45
CA ILE A 16 31.56 47.72 3.99
C ILE A 16 30.02 47.66 4.12
N ILE A 17 29.33 47.99 3.05
CA ILE A 17 27.94 47.66 2.88
C ILE A 17 27.94 46.15 2.62
N ALA A 18 27.74 45.36 3.68
CA ALA A 18 27.31 43.97 3.56
C ALA A 18 25.92 43.98 2.90
N PHE A 19 25.88 43.78 1.60
CA PHE A 19 24.67 43.33 0.93
C PHE A 19 24.34 41.97 1.53
N ILE A 20 23.49 41.97 2.53
CA ILE A 20 22.71 40.78 2.89
C ILE A 20 21.80 40.56 1.68
N SER A 21 22.27 39.73 0.77
CA SER A 21 21.42 39.16 -0.28
C SER A 21 20.50 38.10 0.34
N GLY A 22 19.67 38.55 1.26
CA GLY A 22 18.45 37.88 1.65
C GLY A 22 17.34 38.41 0.75
N VAL A 23 17.46 38.20 -0.55
CA VAL A 23 16.28 38.18 -1.40
C VAL A 23 15.58 36.85 -1.05
N GLY A 24 14.78 36.89 0.02
CA GLY A 24 13.70 35.93 0.13
C GLY A 24 12.96 36.03 -1.21
N GLN A 25 12.98 34.97 -1.99
CA GLN A 25 12.03 34.84 -3.09
C GLN A 25 10.66 35.03 -2.44
N ALA A 26 10.03 36.16 -2.68
CA ALA A 26 8.64 36.34 -2.31
C ALA A 26 7.90 35.19 -3.03
N THR A 27 7.37 34.27 -2.25
CA THR A 27 6.56 33.19 -2.80
C THR A 27 5.32 33.88 -3.35
N ILE A 28 5.27 34.04 -4.67
CA ILE A 28 4.07 34.58 -5.33
C ILE A 28 3.00 33.52 -5.12
N THR A 29 2.02 33.82 -4.27
CA THR A 29 0.87 32.92 -4.09
C THR A 29 -0.10 33.06 -5.25
N TYR A 30 -0.96 32.09 -5.46
CA TYR A 30 -2.00 32.16 -6.50
C TYR A 30 -2.87 33.42 -6.34
N ASN A 31 -3.15 33.84 -5.09
CA ASN A 31 -3.88 35.06 -4.78
C ASN A 31 -3.14 36.36 -5.18
N ASP A 32 -1.80 36.31 -5.37
CA ASP A 32 -1.02 37.45 -5.87
C ASP A 32 -1.16 37.59 -7.39
N ILE A 33 -1.60 36.52 -8.08
CA ILE A 33 -1.78 36.51 -9.54
C ILE A 33 -3.26 36.57 -9.95
N ARG A 34 -4.18 36.43 -9.01
CA ARG A 34 -5.64 36.47 -9.26
C ARG A 34 -6.35 37.37 -8.26
N PRO A 35 -7.33 38.19 -8.67
CA PRO A 35 -8.20 38.92 -7.75
C PRO A 35 -8.86 37.98 -6.75
N ALA A 36 -8.74 38.30 -5.46
CA ALA A 36 -9.19 37.45 -4.34
C ALA A 36 -10.73 37.24 -4.26
N ASP A 37 -11.49 37.94 -5.07
CA ASP A 37 -12.95 38.07 -4.96
C ASP A 37 -13.70 37.29 -6.09
N ARG A 38 -13.00 36.52 -6.95
CA ARG A 38 -13.63 35.79 -8.05
C ARG A 38 -13.24 34.32 -8.05
N SER A 39 -14.22 33.40 -8.00
CA SER A 39 -14.02 31.98 -8.30
C SER A 39 -13.66 31.78 -9.77
N ALA A 40 -12.93 30.71 -10.10
CA ALA A 40 -12.76 30.25 -11.47
C ALA A 40 -14.04 29.55 -11.92
N ASP A 41 -14.26 29.50 -13.23
CA ASP A 41 -15.24 28.56 -13.76
C ASP A 41 -14.70 27.13 -13.61
N TRP A 42 -13.38 26.96 -13.85
CA TRP A 42 -12.69 25.67 -13.74
C TRP A 42 -11.38 25.73 -12.98
N ALA A 43 -11.14 24.72 -12.13
CA ALA A 43 -9.82 24.39 -11.60
C ALA A 43 -9.38 23.03 -12.14
N ILE A 44 -8.38 23.04 -13.01
CA ILE A 44 -7.76 21.84 -13.57
C ILE A 44 -6.55 21.49 -12.75
N MET A 45 -6.53 20.28 -12.19
CA MET A 45 -5.44 19.73 -11.40
C MET A 45 -4.79 18.60 -12.17
N VAL A 46 -3.47 18.63 -12.31
CA VAL A 46 -2.72 17.58 -13.03
C VAL A 46 -1.65 17.01 -12.11
N TYR A 47 -1.65 15.71 -11.97
CA TYR A 47 -0.77 14.92 -11.11
C TYR A 47 0.15 14.07 -11.98
N LEU A 48 1.42 14.48 -12.13
CA LEU A 48 2.38 13.90 -13.06
C LEU A 48 3.39 13.03 -12.31
N VAL A 49 3.22 11.72 -12.37
CA VAL A 49 4.09 10.74 -11.71
C VAL A 49 5.23 10.38 -12.66
N GLY A 50 6.37 11.02 -12.48
CA GLY A 50 7.54 10.89 -13.34
C GLY A 50 8.77 10.33 -12.66
N ASP A 51 8.74 10.00 -11.37
CA ASP A 51 9.83 9.29 -10.70
C ASP A 51 9.83 7.80 -11.08
N ASN A 52 10.13 7.58 -12.34
CA ASN A 52 10.21 6.28 -12.99
C ASN A 52 10.79 6.45 -14.41
N ASN A 53 10.70 5.40 -15.24
CA ASN A 53 11.19 5.42 -16.62
C ASN A 53 10.45 6.41 -17.55
N LEU A 54 9.39 7.08 -17.10
CA LEU A 54 8.69 8.12 -17.87
C LEU A 54 9.06 9.56 -17.50
N SER A 55 10.07 9.78 -16.68
CA SER A 55 10.47 11.12 -16.21
C SER A 55 10.55 12.15 -17.34
N ALA A 56 11.24 11.80 -18.43
CA ALA A 56 11.36 12.69 -19.59
C ALA A 56 10.02 12.93 -20.30
N ALA A 57 9.15 11.91 -20.39
CA ALA A 57 7.84 12.02 -21.01
C ALA A 57 6.91 12.90 -20.17
N GLN A 58 6.90 12.75 -18.84
CA GLN A 58 6.13 13.61 -17.92
C GLN A 58 6.63 15.07 -17.98
N GLY A 59 7.94 15.28 -18.11
CA GLY A 59 8.50 16.60 -18.38
C GLY A 59 7.96 17.22 -19.68
N GLN A 60 7.73 16.42 -20.74
CA GLN A 60 7.14 16.88 -21.99
C GLN A 60 5.64 17.19 -21.81
N VAL A 61 4.89 16.36 -21.06
CA VAL A 61 3.48 16.62 -20.71
C VAL A 61 3.35 17.96 -19.99
N LEU A 62 4.22 18.24 -19.01
CA LEU A 62 4.30 19.54 -18.32
C LEU A 62 4.46 20.69 -19.33
N GLN A 63 5.37 20.56 -20.31
CA GLN A 63 5.59 21.61 -21.31
C GLN A 63 4.38 21.77 -22.24
N ASN A 64 3.69 20.69 -22.60
CA ASN A 64 2.47 20.72 -23.41
C ASN A 64 1.36 21.50 -22.68
N ILE A 65 1.13 21.17 -21.40
CA ILE A 65 0.13 21.86 -20.57
C ILE A 65 0.52 23.33 -20.37
N ARG A 66 1.80 23.62 -20.14
CA ARG A 66 2.30 24.99 -20.08
C ARG A 66 2.00 25.75 -21.37
N GLN A 67 2.14 25.13 -22.54
CA GLN A 67 1.83 25.75 -23.83
C GLN A 67 0.34 26.08 -23.97
N ALA A 68 -0.53 25.21 -23.45
CA ALA A 68 -1.97 25.50 -23.38
C ALA A 68 -2.20 26.74 -22.49
N GLY A 69 -1.57 26.82 -21.35
CA GLY A 69 -1.65 27.94 -20.40
C GLY A 69 -3.01 28.05 -19.70
N ALA A 70 -3.07 28.92 -18.72
CA ALA A 70 -4.27 29.23 -17.91
C ALA A 70 -4.91 30.58 -18.32
N SER A 71 -6.15 30.82 -17.92
CA SER A 71 -6.84 32.11 -18.01
C SER A 71 -7.44 32.51 -16.65
N GLU A 72 -8.16 33.62 -16.61
CA GLU A 72 -8.88 34.04 -15.38
C GLU A 72 -10.01 33.05 -15.04
N GLU A 73 -10.67 32.48 -16.02
CA GLU A 73 -11.78 31.54 -15.88
C GLU A 73 -11.31 30.10 -15.70
N VAL A 74 -10.14 29.73 -16.26
CA VAL A 74 -9.60 28.36 -16.23
C VAL A 74 -8.24 28.36 -15.55
N ALA A 75 -8.24 28.02 -14.28
CA ALA A 75 -7.03 27.85 -13.48
C ALA A 75 -6.43 26.47 -13.69
N ILE A 76 -5.09 26.39 -13.74
CA ILE A 76 -4.36 25.12 -13.91
C ILE A 76 -3.28 25.01 -12.84
N ALA A 77 -3.32 23.93 -12.06
CA ALA A 77 -2.31 23.51 -11.10
C ALA A 77 -1.65 22.19 -11.56
N LEU A 78 -0.35 22.05 -11.33
CA LEU A 78 0.39 20.84 -11.69
C LEU A 78 1.31 20.45 -10.53
N LEU A 79 1.16 19.22 -10.06
CA LEU A 79 2.17 18.57 -9.22
C LEU A 79 2.94 17.59 -10.10
N ILE A 80 4.26 17.72 -10.13
CA ILE A 80 5.15 16.84 -10.87
C ILE A 80 6.27 16.35 -9.97
N ASP A 81 6.53 15.07 -10.04
CA ASP A 81 7.73 14.44 -9.49
C ASP A 81 8.51 13.75 -10.61
N GLN A 82 9.83 13.80 -10.54
CA GLN A 82 10.72 13.25 -11.57
C GLN A 82 11.75 12.32 -10.90
N ASN A 83 12.65 11.72 -11.68
CA ASN A 83 13.55 10.66 -11.20
C ASN A 83 14.85 11.17 -10.56
N THR A 84 14.86 12.36 -9.98
CA THR A 84 15.99 12.88 -9.21
C THR A 84 15.53 13.29 -7.82
N ALA A 85 16.23 12.84 -6.79
CA ALA A 85 15.88 13.16 -5.41
C ALA A 85 15.66 14.65 -5.18
N SER A 86 14.60 15.00 -4.48
CA SER A 86 14.22 16.38 -4.13
C SER A 86 13.74 17.22 -5.32
N ASP A 87 13.05 16.62 -6.27
CA ASP A 87 12.56 17.34 -7.45
C ASP A 87 11.04 17.42 -7.61
N THR A 88 10.26 17.00 -6.61
CA THR A 88 8.82 17.24 -6.59
C THR A 88 8.52 18.74 -6.58
N LYS A 89 7.67 19.18 -7.49
CA LYS A 89 7.31 20.60 -7.63
C LYS A 89 5.83 20.81 -7.90
N LEU A 90 5.26 21.74 -7.14
CA LEU A 90 3.93 22.27 -7.39
C LEU A 90 4.04 23.58 -8.20
N TYR A 91 3.32 23.63 -9.30
CA TYR A 91 3.21 24.84 -10.13
C TYR A 91 1.75 25.26 -10.30
N TYR A 92 1.52 26.57 -10.27
CA TYR A 92 0.32 27.18 -10.84
C TYR A 92 0.69 27.89 -12.14
N LEU A 93 -0.21 27.86 -13.12
CA LEU A 93 0.00 28.58 -14.36
C LEU A 93 -0.56 30.01 -14.26
N ASN A 94 0.27 30.98 -14.68
CA ASN A 94 -0.15 32.35 -14.97
C ASN A 94 0.06 32.59 -16.46
N GLY A 95 -1.03 32.55 -17.25
CA GLY A 95 -0.90 32.41 -18.69
C GLY A 95 -0.07 31.15 -19.01
N THR A 96 1.03 31.31 -19.73
CA THR A 96 1.97 30.21 -20.04
C THR A 96 3.18 30.15 -19.08
N THR A 97 3.16 30.91 -18.00
CA THR A 97 4.27 30.96 -17.03
C THR A 97 4.01 29.99 -15.87
N LEU A 98 4.96 29.08 -15.61
CA LEU A 98 4.95 28.22 -14.42
C LEU A 98 5.37 29.03 -13.19
N VAL A 99 4.49 29.18 -12.23
CA VAL A 99 4.74 29.83 -10.95
C VAL A 99 4.85 28.77 -9.88
N GLN A 100 6.08 28.48 -9.45
CA GLN A 100 6.31 27.45 -8.45
C GLN A 100 5.75 27.87 -7.10
N GLN A 101 5.03 26.97 -6.45
CA GLN A 101 4.45 27.13 -5.13
C GLN A 101 5.26 26.39 -4.08
N ALA A 102 5.00 26.72 -2.79
CA ALA A 102 5.57 25.95 -1.70
C ALA A 102 4.98 24.53 -1.67
N TRP A 103 5.86 23.56 -1.74
CA TRP A 103 5.58 22.12 -1.66
C TRP A 103 6.78 21.41 -1.05
N GLU A 104 6.59 20.17 -0.58
CA GLU A 104 7.71 19.34 -0.13
C GLU A 104 8.68 19.08 -1.28
N SER A 105 9.97 19.00 -0.98
CA SER A 105 10.99 18.81 -2.01
C SER A 105 11.02 17.41 -2.59
N GLU A 106 10.46 16.44 -1.85
CA GLU A 106 10.30 15.05 -2.26
C GLU A 106 8.97 14.54 -1.70
N SER A 107 8.11 14.03 -2.56
CA SER A 107 6.83 13.45 -2.19
C SER A 107 6.68 12.09 -2.83
N SER A 108 6.23 11.10 -2.07
CA SER A 108 5.87 9.79 -2.59
C SER A 108 4.60 9.92 -3.43
N MET A 109 4.74 9.89 -4.76
CA MET A 109 3.60 10.05 -5.66
C MET A 109 2.73 8.78 -5.73
N ASP A 110 3.19 7.66 -5.18
CA ASP A 110 2.45 6.42 -4.96
C ASP A 110 1.80 6.34 -3.56
N ASP A 111 1.84 7.44 -2.80
CA ASP A 111 1.12 7.58 -1.54
C ASP A 111 -0.21 8.31 -1.79
N PRO A 112 -1.39 7.70 -1.49
CA PRO A 112 -2.69 8.34 -1.66
C PRO A 112 -2.82 9.66 -0.88
N ASP A 113 -2.12 9.81 0.25
CA ASP A 113 -2.12 11.04 1.04
C ASP A 113 -1.52 12.22 0.27
N THR A 114 -0.58 11.98 -0.65
CA THR A 114 -0.02 13.02 -1.52
C THR A 114 -1.09 13.59 -2.46
N ILE A 115 -1.95 12.73 -3.04
CA ILE A 115 -3.09 13.20 -3.87
C ILE A 115 -4.06 14.01 -3.01
N VAL A 116 -4.38 13.53 -1.80
CA VAL A 116 -5.30 14.24 -0.88
C VAL A 116 -4.76 15.62 -0.54
N GLN A 117 -3.50 15.72 -0.16
CA GLN A 117 -2.85 16.99 0.17
C GLN A 117 -2.84 17.94 -1.02
N TYR A 118 -2.47 17.43 -2.21
CA TYR A 118 -2.42 18.22 -3.44
C TYR A 118 -3.78 18.81 -3.79
N VAL A 119 -4.79 17.95 -3.92
CA VAL A 119 -6.14 18.38 -4.33
C VAL A 119 -6.76 19.31 -3.29
N THR A 120 -6.60 19.00 -2.00
CA THR A 120 -7.11 19.84 -0.90
C THR A 120 -6.46 21.21 -0.93
N LYS A 121 -5.14 21.28 -1.13
CA LYS A 121 -4.44 22.56 -1.25
C LYS A 121 -4.97 23.37 -2.43
N VAL A 122 -5.10 22.76 -3.61
CA VAL A 122 -5.62 23.47 -4.78
C VAL A 122 -7.05 23.93 -4.58
N LYS A 123 -7.95 23.11 -4.07
CA LYS A 123 -9.34 23.49 -3.79
C LYS A 123 -9.44 24.65 -2.81
N ASN A 124 -8.54 24.73 -1.83
CA ASN A 124 -8.50 25.84 -0.85
C ASN A 124 -7.94 27.14 -1.43
N GLU A 125 -6.97 27.06 -2.35
CA GLU A 125 -6.30 28.23 -2.91
C GLU A 125 -6.94 28.71 -4.22
N VAL A 126 -7.68 27.83 -4.90
CA VAL A 126 -8.32 28.06 -6.20
C VAL A 126 -9.79 27.69 -6.14
N PRO A 127 -10.64 28.51 -5.49
CA PRO A 127 -12.08 28.29 -5.55
C PRO A 127 -12.57 28.30 -7.00
N ALA A 128 -13.34 27.30 -7.39
CA ALA A 128 -13.89 27.14 -8.73
C ALA A 128 -15.30 26.53 -8.69
N ASP A 129 -16.05 26.74 -9.76
CA ASP A 129 -17.37 26.14 -9.91
C ASP A 129 -17.25 24.66 -10.31
N HIS A 130 -16.19 24.31 -11.08
CA HIS A 130 -15.90 22.96 -11.53
C HIS A 130 -14.47 22.52 -11.23
N TYR A 131 -14.28 21.25 -10.86
CA TYR A 131 -13.00 20.66 -10.55
C TYR A 131 -12.72 19.42 -11.41
N ALA A 132 -11.60 19.41 -12.14
CA ALA A 132 -11.10 18.26 -12.86
C ALA A 132 -9.72 17.84 -12.35
N LEU A 133 -9.52 16.55 -12.09
CA LEU A 133 -8.24 15.94 -11.74
C LEU A 133 -7.79 15.02 -12.88
N PHE A 134 -6.57 15.22 -13.35
CA PHE A 134 -5.91 14.36 -14.33
C PHE A 134 -4.69 13.71 -13.69
N ILE A 135 -4.65 12.38 -13.66
CA ILE A 135 -3.53 11.59 -13.14
C ILE A 135 -2.82 10.97 -14.33
N SER A 136 -1.56 11.36 -14.57
CA SER A 136 -0.72 10.78 -15.60
C SER A 136 0.38 9.97 -14.93
N SER A 137 0.36 8.66 -15.10
CA SER A 137 1.32 7.78 -14.47
C SER A 137 1.68 6.59 -15.38
N ASN A 138 2.85 6.02 -15.13
CA ASN A 138 3.23 4.72 -15.67
C ASN A 138 3.13 3.65 -14.60
N LYS A 139 3.29 2.39 -15.03
CA LYS A 139 3.18 1.24 -14.14
C LYS A 139 1.89 1.31 -13.33
N GLY A 140 0.80 1.31 -14.00
CA GLY A 140 -0.54 1.02 -13.54
C GLY A 140 -1.14 0.10 -14.57
N CYS A 141 -2.11 -0.71 -14.19
CA CYS A 141 -2.71 -1.66 -15.09
C CYS A 141 -4.13 -1.96 -14.66
N GLY A 142 -5.05 -1.25 -15.26
CA GLY A 142 -6.46 -1.47 -15.00
C GLY A 142 -6.84 -1.37 -13.52
N TRP A 143 -7.52 -2.38 -13.00
CA TRP A 143 -7.98 -2.43 -11.60
C TRP A 143 -6.85 -2.63 -10.58
N GLN A 144 -5.66 -3.02 -11.02
CA GLN A 144 -4.54 -3.35 -10.12
C GLN A 144 -3.98 -2.13 -9.41
N GLY A 145 -4.06 -0.96 -10.03
CA GLY A 145 -3.64 0.30 -9.41
C GLY A 145 -3.08 1.31 -10.38
N VAL A 146 -2.72 2.46 -9.85
CA VAL A 146 -2.14 3.61 -10.55
C VAL A 146 -0.96 4.18 -9.76
N CYS A 147 -0.20 5.07 -10.36
CA CYS A 147 0.86 5.82 -9.69
C CYS A 147 1.97 4.94 -9.10
N TRP A 148 2.95 4.58 -9.92
CA TRP A 148 4.18 3.95 -9.45
C TRP A 148 5.30 4.98 -9.34
N ASP A 149 5.93 5.02 -8.17
CA ASP A 149 7.05 5.89 -7.84
C ASP A 149 8.24 5.02 -7.40
N GLU A 150 9.43 5.21 -8.00
CA GLU A 150 10.59 4.36 -7.73
C GLU A 150 11.30 4.73 -6.42
N HIS A 151 11.22 6.00 -5.99
CA HIS A 151 11.77 6.48 -4.73
C HIS A 151 10.69 6.69 -3.64
N GLY A 152 9.42 6.46 -3.96
CA GLY A 152 8.29 6.48 -3.03
C GLY A 152 8.13 5.18 -2.26
N ARG A 153 6.87 4.72 -2.09
CA ARG A 153 6.54 3.44 -1.42
C ARG A 153 7.02 2.21 -2.23
N GLY A 154 7.33 2.40 -3.52
CA GLY A 154 7.72 1.32 -4.44
C GLY A 154 6.58 0.35 -4.76
N GLN A 155 5.34 0.83 -4.72
CA GLN A 155 4.12 0.09 -5.04
C GLN A 155 3.13 1.01 -5.76
N MET A 156 2.02 0.47 -6.25
CA MET A 156 0.95 1.28 -6.83
C MET A 156 -0.04 1.74 -5.75
N ILE A 157 -0.73 2.85 -6.01
CA ILE A 157 -1.97 3.16 -5.29
C ILE A 157 -3.02 2.17 -5.77
N THR A 158 -3.52 1.34 -4.88
CA THR A 158 -4.57 0.36 -5.17
C THR A 158 -5.93 1.01 -5.38
N MET A 159 -6.87 0.30 -5.97
CA MET A 159 -8.23 0.83 -6.13
C MET A 159 -8.93 1.16 -4.80
N PRO A 160 -8.85 0.35 -3.73
CA PRO A 160 -9.34 0.77 -2.42
C PRO A 160 -8.66 2.04 -1.88
N GLU A 161 -7.32 2.14 -1.96
CA GLU A 161 -6.59 3.34 -1.51
C GLU A 161 -6.96 4.59 -2.33
N LEU A 162 -7.16 4.44 -3.66
CA LEU A 162 -7.63 5.53 -4.52
C LEU A 162 -9.04 6.01 -4.11
N LEU A 163 -9.94 5.08 -3.80
CA LEU A 163 -11.27 5.43 -3.31
C LEU A 163 -11.20 6.16 -1.97
N ASP A 164 -10.37 5.68 -1.03
CA ASP A 164 -10.19 6.32 0.27
C ASP A 164 -9.66 7.76 0.12
N ALA A 165 -8.72 7.99 -0.80
CA ALA A 165 -8.24 9.32 -1.12
C ALA A 165 -9.35 10.20 -1.73
N LEU A 166 -10.12 9.66 -2.68
CA LEU A 166 -11.23 10.38 -3.30
C LEU A 166 -12.35 10.68 -2.29
N ASN A 167 -12.66 9.78 -1.37
CA ASN A 167 -13.63 10.03 -0.28
C ASN A 167 -13.20 11.23 0.57
N GLN A 168 -11.92 11.32 0.95
CA GLN A 168 -11.40 12.47 1.70
C GLN A 168 -11.50 13.77 0.88
N ILE A 169 -11.14 13.75 -0.40
CA ILE A 169 -11.17 14.91 -1.31
C ILE A 169 -12.59 15.42 -1.54
N THR A 170 -13.57 14.52 -1.56
CA THR A 170 -14.97 14.78 -1.94
C THR A 170 -15.93 14.81 -0.76
N ASN A 171 -15.44 14.63 0.48
CA ASN A 171 -16.26 14.46 1.68
C ASN A 171 -17.30 13.36 1.48
N ASP A 172 -16.80 12.13 1.24
CA ASP A 172 -17.59 10.92 0.98
C ASP A 172 -18.59 11.08 -0.20
N GLY A 173 -18.16 11.78 -1.25
CA GLY A 173 -18.99 12.03 -2.43
C GLY A 173 -20.01 13.16 -2.31
N ALA A 174 -20.07 13.87 -1.17
CA ALA A 174 -20.95 15.02 -0.99
C ALA A 174 -20.57 16.21 -1.90
N SER A 175 -19.30 16.31 -2.31
CA SER A 175 -18.77 17.29 -3.24
C SER A 175 -17.88 16.62 -4.28
N LYS A 176 -18.51 15.92 -5.21
CA LYS A 176 -17.80 15.14 -6.23
C LYS A 176 -16.85 15.99 -7.06
N LEU A 177 -15.77 15.36 -7.56
CA LEU A 177 -15.05 15.89 -8.69
C LEU A 177 -15.93 15.79 -9.94
N ASP A 178 -15.89 16.83 -10.76
CA ASP A 178 -16.63 16.82 -12.02
C ASP A 178 -16.02 15.83 -13.00
N ILE A 179 -14.69 15.82 -13.11
CA ILE A 179 -13.96 14.93 -14.01
C ILE A 179 -12.76 14.34 -13.29
N LEU A 180 -12.56 13.02 -13.44
CA LEU A 180 -11.29 12.34 -13.19
C LEU A 180 -10.80 11.77 -14.52
N GLY A 181 -9.62 12.18 -14.95
CA GLY A 181 -8.90 11.60 -16.08
C GLY A 181 -7.74 10.74 -15.59
N ILE A 182 -7.61 9.50 -16.05
CA ILE A 182 -6.48 8.63 -15.70
C ILE A 182 -5.73 8.22 -16.98
N GLU A 183 -4.54 8.82 -17.17
CA GLU A 183 -3.61 8.49 -18.25
C GLU A 183 -2.71 7.32 -17.82
N THR A 184 -3.31 6.15 -17.66
CA THR A 184 -2.64 4.89 -17.31
C THR A 184 -3.26 3.75 -18.12
N CYS A 185 -2.46 2.72 -18.43
CA CYS A 185 -2.91 1.60 -19.26
C CYS A 185 -4.15 0.91 -18.69
N MET A 186 -5.13 0.65 -19.56
CA MET A 186 -6.32 -0.18 -19.31
C MET A 186 -7.19 0.26 -18.11
N THR A 187 -7.10 1.52 -17.72
CA THR A 187 -7.96 2.05 -16.64
C THR A 187 -9.38 2.34 -17.08
N GLY A 188 -9.66 2.38 -18.39
CA GLY A 188 -11.00 2.49 -18.93
C GLY A 188 -11.81 1.19 -18.83
N ASN A 189 -11.97 0.66 -17.61
CA ASN A 189 -12.66 -0.59 -17.34
C ASN A 189 -13.78 -0.42 -16.31
N MET A 190 -14.65 -1.43 -16.23
CA MET A 190 -15.79 -1.50 -15.32
C MET A 190 -15.36 -1.36 -13.86
N GLU A 191 -14.31 -2.02 -13.47
CA GLU A 191 -13.83 -2.10 -12.09
C GLU A 191 -13.41 -0.73 -11.58
N VAL A 192 -12.57 -0.02 -12.35
CA VAL A 192 -12.11 1.34 -11.99
C VAL A 192 -13.28 2.33 -12.00
N ALA A 193 -14.10 2.30 -13.06
CA ALA A 193 -15.27 3.17 -13.16
C ALA A 193 -16.26 2.94 -12.00
N TYR A 194 -16.49 1.68 -11.61
CA TYR A 194 -17.35 1.32 -10.50
C TYR A 194 -16.72 1.73 -9.15
N GLN A 195 -15.41 1.62 -9.00
CA GLN A 195 -14.70 2.00 -7.77
C GLN A 195 -14.89 3.48 -7.43
N ILE A 196 -14.82 4.35 -8.44
CA ILE A 196 -14.79 5.82 -8.24
C ILE A 196 -16.14 6.51 -8.38
N ASN A 197 -17.22 5.80 -8.74
CA ASN A 197 -18.51 6.42 -9.12
C ASN A 197 -19.17 7.23 -8.00
N SER A 198 -18.89 6.93 -6.74
CA SER A 198 -19.41 7.69 -5.60
C SER A 198 -18.80 9.08 -5.50
N CYS A 199 -17.57 9.28 -5.99
CA CYS A 199 -16.76 10.49 -5.78
C CYS A 199 -16.59 11.36 -7.05
N VAL A 200 -16.91 10.83 -8.23
CA VAL A 200 -16.65 11.46 -9.54
C VAL A 200 -17.89 11.43 -10.40
N ASN A 201 -18.11 12.48 -11.21
CA ASN A 201 -19.24 12.53 -12.14
C ASN A 201 -18.90 11.94 -13.52
N PHE A 202 -17.74 12.30 -14.09
CA PHE A 202 -17.31 11.85 -15.42
C PHE A 202 -15.89 11.29 -15.34
N PHE A 203 -15.66 10.17 -16.00
CA PHE A 203 -14.39 9.48 -16.04
C PHE A 203 -13.84 9.44 -17.46
N ILE A 204 -12.57 9.85 -17.65
CA ILE A 204 -11.89 9.78 -18.94
C ILE A 204 -10.71 8.83 -18.81
N ALA A 205 -10.64 7.81 -19.65
CA ALA A 205 -9.57 6.82 -19.56
C ALA A 205 -9.34 6.07 -20.88
N TYR A 206 -8.27 5.28 -20.90
CA TYR A 206 -7.97 4.34 -21.96
C TYR A 206 -8.47 2.93 -21.60
N PRO A 207 -9.37 2.30 -22.38
CA PRO A 207 -9.58 0.85 -22.30
C PRO A 207 -8.35 0.04 -22.73
N GLU A 208 -7.51 0.60 -23.61
CA GLU A 208 -6.26 0.03 -24.12
C GLU A 208 -5.04 0.56 -23.36
N CYS A 209 -3.85 0.12 -23.71
CA CYS A 209 -2.62 0.71 -23.20
C CYS A 209 -2.51 2.19 -23.56
N ALA A 210 -2.16 3.00 -22.58
CA ALA A 210 -1.87 4.41 -22.76
C ALA A 210 -0.45 4.62 -23.28
N MET A 211 -0.29 5.52 -24.23
CA MET A 211 1.01 6.07 -24.59
C MET A 211 1.13 7.46 -23.98
N VAL A 212 2.16 7.67 -23.16
CA VAL A 212 2.34 8.95 -22.47
C VAL A 212 2.53 10.08 -23.45
N GLY A 213 1.78 11.17 -23.23
CA GLY A 213 1.81 12.36 -24.07
C GLY A 213 0.83 12.34 -25.24
N GLU A 214 0.04 11.29 -25.42
CA GLU A 214 -1.04 11.25 -26.42
C GLU A 214 -2.33 11.92 -25.91
N TRP A 215 -2.43 12.22 -24.61
CA TRP A 215 -3.58 12.95 -24.11
C TRP A 215 -3.65 14.35 -24.71
N PRO A 216 -4.83 14.78 -25.16
CA PRO A 216 -5.00 16.02 -25.92
C PRO A 216 -5.06 17.27 -25.03
N TYR A 217 -4.14 17.38 -24.05
CA TYR A 217 -4.12 18.48 -23.07
C TYR A 217 -4.13 19.85 -23.73
N VAL A 218 -3.31 20.04 -24.78
CA VAL A 218 -3.22 21.35 -25.46
C VAL A 218 -4.53 21.71 -26.13
N ALA A 219 -5.11 20.79 -26.90
CA ALA A 219 -6.35 21.03 -27.64
C ALA A 219 -7.53 21.19 -26.68
N GLY A 220 -7.72 20.26 -25.75
CA GLY A 220 -8.83 20.26 -24.81
C GLY A 220 -8.82 21.48 -23.87
N PHE A 221 -7.64 21.83 -23.32
CA PHE A 221 -7.54 23.00 -22.42
C PHE A 221 -7.68 24.33 -23.17
N ASN A 222 -7.24 24.42 -24.42
CA ASN A 222 -7.48 25.58 -25.26
C ASN A 222 -8.97 25.74 -25.62
N ASP A 223 -9.66 24.63 -25.89
CA ASP A 223 -11.09 24.64 -26.14
C ASP A 223 -11.88 25.11 -24.92
N LEU A 224 -11.56 24.53 -23.73
CA LEU A 224 -12.17 24.96 -22.47
C LEU A 224 -11.93 26.44 -22.18
N LYS A 225 -10.72 26.97 -22.40
CA LYS A 225 -10.44 28.41 -22.24
C LYS A 225 -11.20 29.28 -23.23
N SER A 226 -11.47 28.77 -24.41
CA SER A 226 -12.25 29.48 -25.43
C SER A 226 -13.75 29.51 -25.09
N ASN A 227 -14.21 28.53 -24.31
CA ASN A 227 -15.57 28.42 -23.82
C ASN A 227 -15.61 27.94 -22.37
N PRO A 228 -15.25 28.79 -21.39
CA PRO A 228 -15.18 28.39 -19.97
C PRO A 228 -16.51 27.95 -19.36
N SER A 229 -17.64 28.29 -20.01
CA SER A 229 -18.98 27.89 -19.61
C SER A 229 -19.36 26.46 -20.01
N MET A 230 -18.43 25.67 -20.60
CA MET A 230 -18.66 24.25 -20.86
C MET A 230 -19.10 23.53 -19.58
N THR A 231 -20.13 22.73 -19.69
CA THR A 231 -20.50 21.79 -18.64
C THR A 231 -19.44 20.69 -18.51
N PRO A 232 -19.34 20.02 -17.35
CA PRO A 232 -18.43 18.89 -17.20
C PRO A 232 -18.59 17.79 -18.27
N ARG A 233 -19.82 17.54 -18.69
CA ARG A 233 -20.11 16.60 -19.78
C ARG A 233 -19.53 17.05 -21.11
N GLU A 234 -19.70 18.31 -21.47
CA GLU A 234 -19.18 18.86 -22.75
C GLU A 234 -17.66 18.86 -22.77
N PHE A 235 -17.03 19.23 -21.64
CA PHE A 235 -15.57 19.21 -21.54
C PHE A 235 -15.01 17.78 -21.61
N ALA A 236 -15.62 16.80 -20.92
CA ALA A 236 -15.22 15.39 -21.02
C ALA A 236 -15.33 14.86 -22.48
N ILE A 237 -16.41 15.19 -23.18
CA ILE A 237 -16.60 14.86 -24.62
C ILE A 237 -15.53 15.54 -25.47
N ALA A 238 -15.27 16.83 -25.26
CA ALA A 238 -14.26 17.57 -26.01
C ALA A 238 -12.86 16.95 -25.84
N MET A 239 -12.46 16.60 -24.61
CA MET A 239 -11.19 15.93 -24.38
C MET A 239 -11.06 14.64 -25.19
N VAL A 240 -12.09 13.79 -25.20
CA VAL A 240 -12.05 12.54 -25.97
C VAL A 240 -12.04 12.80 -27.47
N ASN A 241 -12.82 13.76 -27.96
CA ASN A 241 -12.91 14.08 -29.41
C ASN A 241 -11.61 14.66 -29.98
N TYR A 242 -10.75 15.27 -29.17
CA TYR A 242 -9.43 15.71 -29.59
C TYR A 242 -8.37 14.61 -29.57
N PHE A 243 -8.68 13.42 -29.03
CA PHE A 243 -7.78 12.28 -29.08
C PHE A 243 -7.61 11.77 -30.50
N VAL A 244 -6.38 11.44 -30.88
CA VAL A 244 -6.05 10.86 -32.17
C VAL A 244 -5.66 9.39 -31.96
N PRO A 245 -6.50 8.44 -32.36
CA PRO A 245 -6.18 7.04 -32.19
C PRO A 245 -5.06 6.59 -33.14
N HIS A 246 -4.19 5.69 -32.65
CA HIS A 246 -3.05 5.17 -33.39
C HIS A 246 -3.11 3.65 -33.50
N ASP A 247 -2.65 3.12 -34.63
CA ASP A 247 -2.37 1.69 -34.83
C ASP A 247 -0.87 1.44 -34.63
N TYR A 248 -0.53 0.54 -33.72
CA TYR A 248 0.82 0.07 -33.45
C TYR A 248 0.94 -1.42 -33.83
N PRO A 249 1.08 -1.76 -35.13
CA PRO A 249 0.99 -3.15 -35.62
C PRO A 249 2.02 -4.09 -34.97
N GLN A 250 3.24 -3.60 -34.65
CA GLN A 250 4.29 -4.37 -33.99
C GLN A 250 3.89 -4.80 -32.59
N SER A 251 3.09 -3.98 -31.94
CA SER A 251 2.58 -4.18 -30.59
C SER A 251 1.17 -4.79 -30.58
N ARG A 252 0.54 -4.94 -31.76
CA ARG A 252 -0.86 -5.37 -31.91
C ARG A 252 -1.83 -4.52 -31.06
N MET A 253 -1.54 -3.24 -30.95
CA MET A 253 -2.25 -2.30 -30.11
C MET A 253 -2.91 -1.23 -31.00
N LYS A 254 -4.19 -0.97 -30.76
CA LYS A 254 -4.93 0.14 -31.34
C LYS A 254 -5.43 1.01 -30.20
N THR A 255 -4.91 2.24 -30.11
CA THR A 255 -5.26 3.12 -28.98
C THR A 255 -6.70 3.62 -29.10
N THR A 256 -7.38 3.73 -27.97
CA THR A 256 -8.75 4.20 -27.84
C THR A 256 -8.92 4.97 -26.54
N MET A 257 -9.74 6.02 -26.57
CA MET A 257 -10.06 6.83 -25.39
C MET A 257 -11.57 6.97 -25.27
N ALA A 258 -12.08 6.90 -24.06
CA ALA A 258 -13.50 7.06 -23.79
C ALA A 258 -13.76 7.98 -22.58
N ALA A 259 -14.95 8.58 -22.58
CA ALA A 259 -15.50 9.28 -21.43
C ALA A 259 -16.80 8.60 -20.99
N THR A 260 -16.89 8.32 -19.69
CA THR A 260 -18.01 7.60 -19.07
C THR A 260 -18.71 8.49 -18.05
N ASN A 261 -20.03 8.56 -18.12
CA ASN A 261 -20.87 9.15 -17.08
C ASN A 261 -21.08 8.13 -15.96
N LEU A 262 -20.47 8.37 -14.82
CA LEU A 262 -20.44 7.43 -13.71
C LEU A 262 -21.77 7.29 -12.95
N SER A 263 -22.75 8.14 -13.22
CA SER A 263 -24.08 8.02 -12.60
C SER A 263 -24.82 6.74 -13.02
N TYR A 264 -24.42 6.10 -14.12
CA TYR A 264 -24.99 4.84 -14.60
C TYR A 264 -24.32 3.60 -14.01
N LEU A 265 -23.14 3.72 -13.38
CA LEU A 265 -22.36 2.57 -12.91
C LEU A 265 -23.05 1.72 -11.83
N PRO A 266 -23.81 2.30 -10.87
CA PRO A 266 -24.56 1.48 -9.92
C PRO A 266 -25.60 0.57 -10.61
N SER A 267 -26.30 1.09 -11.62
CA SER A 267 -27.25 0.28 -12.41
C SER A 267 -26.53 -0.76 -13.26
N LEU A 268 -25.45 -0.34 -13.92
CA LEU A 268 -24.65 -1.25 -14.76
C LEU A 268 -24.02 -2.38 -13.93
N GLY A 269 -23.50 -2.07 -12.72
CA GLY A 269 -22.99 -3.10 -11.80
C GLY A 269 -24.09 -4.10 -11.39
N ALA A 270 -25.28 -3.63 -11.09
CA ALA A 270 -26.41 -4.53 -10.77
C ALA A 270 -26.77 -5.44 -11.96
N GLN A 271 -26.76 -4.92 -13.18
CA GLN A 271 -27.04 -5.69 -14.40
C GLN A 271 -25.91 -6.72 -14.69
N VAL A 272 -24.65 -6.34 -14.45
CA VAL A 272 -23.52 -7.30 -14.56
C VAL A 272 -23.62 -8.38 -13.48
N ASN A 273 -24.12 -8.04 -12.30
CA ASN A 273 -24.41 -9.04 -11.28
C ASN A 273 -25.50 -10.04 -11.73
N GLU A 274 -26.57 -9.55 -12.38
CA GLU A 274 -27.59 -10.43 -12.96
C GLU A 274 -26.99 -11.35 -14.04
N LEU A 275 -26.09 -10.82 -14.87
CA LEU A 275 -25.36 -11.61 -15.88
C LEU A 275 -24.47 -12.67 -15.23
N ALA A 276 -23.73 -12.31 -14.17
CA ALA A 276 -22.87 -13.23 -13.46
C ALA A 276 -23.65 -14.38 -12.81
N VAL A 277 -24.79 -14.09 -12.19
CA VAL A 277 -25.71 -15.09 -11.65
C VAL A 277 -26.23 -16.00 -12.76
N PHE A 278 -26.70 -15.45 -13.87
CA PHE A 278 -27.13 -16.22 -15.02
C PHE A 278 -26.03 -17.17 -15.53
N PHE A 279 -24.81 -16.66 -15.66
CA PHE A 279 -23.68 -17.48 -16.10
C PHE A 279 -23.31 -18.56 -15.09
N LEU A 280 -23.39 -18.30 -13.79
CA LEU A 280 -23.16 -19.30 -12.74
C LEU A 280 -24.22 -20.42 -12.80
N ASP A 281 -25.49 -20.06 -12.92
CA ASP A 281 -26.59 -21.02 -12.92
C ASP A 281 -26.62 -21.89 -14.19
N HIS A 282 -26.04 -21.40 -15.30
CA HIS A 282 -26.07 -22.05 -16.62
C HIS A 282 -24.68 -22.34 -17.20
N LEU A 283 -23.63 -22.34 -16.37
CA LEU A 283 -22.25 -22.47 -16.86
C LEU A 283 -22.03 -23.79 -17.62
N ASP A 284 -22.53 -24.90 -17.12
CA ASP A 284 -22.41 -26.21 -17.77
C ASP A 284 -23.06 -26.24 -19.16
N GLU A 285 -24.14 -25.48 -19.35
CA GLU A 285 -24.88 -25.42 -20.62
C GLU A 285 -24.19 -24.48 -21.62
N TYR A 286 -23.74 -23.29 -21.18
CA TYR A 286 -23.29 -22.22 -22.07
C TYR A 286 -21.77 -21.96 -22.05
N LYS A 287 -20.97 -22.74 -21.34
CA LYS A 287 -19.51 -22.58 -21.25
C LYS A 287 -18.84 -22.48 -22.62
N THR A 288 -19.31 -23.27 -23.61
CA THR A 288 -18.75 -23.25 -24.97
C THR A 288 -19.04 -21.93 -25.68
N GLN A 289 -20.24 -21.40 -25.58
CA GLN A 289 -20.63 -20.13 -26.19
C GLN A 289 -19.87 -18.96 -25.55
N ILE A 290 -19.78 -18.96 -24.21
CA ILE A 290 -19.03 -17.97 -23.44
C ILE A 290 -17.54 -18.00 -23.87
N THR A 291 -16.94 -19.19 -23.94
CA THR A 291 -15.53 -19.33 -24.37
C THR A 291 -15.32 -18.84 -25.81
N THR A 292 -16.22 -19.18 -26.71
CA THR A 292 -16.13 -18.75 -28.12
C THR A 292 -16.23 -17.23 -28.26
N ALA A 293 -17.13 -16.62 -27.50
CA ALA A 293 -17.26 -15.16 -27.44
C ALA A 293 -16.00 -14.52 -26.86
N LEU A 294 -15.49 -15.05 -25.74
CA LEU A 294 -14.26 -14.56 -25.10
C LEU A 294 -13.02 -14.65 -26.01
N GLU A 295 -12.89 -15.75 -26.79
CA GLU A 295 -11.78 -15.92 -27.74
C GLU A 295 -11.87 -14.95 -28.93
N SER A 296 -13.08 -14.56 -29.31
CA SER A 296 -13.38 -13.71 -30.48
C SER A 296 -13.43 -12.24 -30.13
N ALA A 297 -13.77 -11.90 -28.87
CA ALA A 297 -13.94 -10.52 -28.43
C ALA A 297 -12.64 -9.70 -28.55
N ARG A 298 -12.84 -8.41 -28.75
CA ARG A 298 -11.76 -7.41 -28.74
C ARG A 298 -10.99 -7.47 -27.42
N VAL A 299 -9.69 -7.78 -27.50
CA VAL A 299 -8.78 -7.85 -26.35
C VAL A 299 -7.91 -6.62 -26.31
N TYR A 300 -7.76 -6.06 -25.13
CA TYR A 300 -6.88 -4.93 -24.85
C TYR A 300 -5.52 -5.42 -24.33
N ALA A 301 -4.46 -4.64 -24.53
CA ALA A 301 -3.10 -4.87 -24.00
C ALA A 301 -2.39 -6.16 -24.45
N ARG A 302 -2.61 -6.63 -25.66
CA ARG A 302 -1.90 -7.80 -26.21
C ARG A 302 -0.37 -7.68 -26.23
N LEU A 303 0.17 -6.46 -26.11
CA LEU A 303 1.62 -6.19 -26.18
C LEU A 303 2.42 -6.91 -25.09
N TRP A 304 1.87 -7.02 -23.88
CA TRP A 304 2.59 -7.55 -22.72
C TRP A 304 2.11 -8.93 -22.30
N TYR A 305 1.38 -9.66 -23.19
CA TYR A 305 0.67 -10.90 -22.85
C TYR A 305 -0.34 -10.71 -21.70
N ILE A 306 -0.83 -9.46 -21.53
CA ILE A 306 -1.92 -9.10 -20.64
C ILE A 306 -3.18 -9.13 -21.47
N ASP A 307 -3.76 -10.30 -21.66
CA ASP A 307 -5.00 -10.50 -22.41
C ASP A 307 -6.20 -10.73 -21.47
N TYR A 308 -6.22 -9.96 -20.35
CA TYR A 308 -7.23 -10.11 -19.30
C TYR A 308 -8.37 -9.08 -19.41
N TYR A 309 -8.23 -8.07 -20.27
CA TYR A 309 -9.25 -7.05 -20.48
C TYR A 309 -9.84 -7.21 -21.86
N ILE A 310 -11.16 -7.33 -21.90
CA ILE A 310 -11.92 -7.44 -23.15
C ILE A 310 -12.87 -6.27 -23.27
N ASP A 311 -13.21 -5.90 -24.50
CA ASP A 311 -14.34 -4.99 -24.73
C ASP A 311 -15.61 -5.69 -24.28
N PHE A 312 -16.29 -5.11 -23.29
CA PHE A 312 -17.42 -5.79 -22.66
C PHE A 312 -18.63 -5.86 -23.57
N TYR A 313 -18.87 -4.80 -24.33
CA TYR A 313 -19.98 -4.76 -25.28
C TYR A 313 -19.79 -5.76 -26.42
N ASP A 314 -18.59 -5.78 -27.01
CA ASP A 314 -18.24 -6.71 -28.09
C ASP A 314 -18.33 -8.18 -27.64
N PHE A 315 -17.89 -8.47 -26.41
CA PHE A 315 -18.06 -9.80 -25.82
C PHE A 315 -19.53 -10.22 -25.74
N LEU A 316 -20.39 -9.32 -25.26
CA LEU A 316 -21.83 -9.59 -25.14
C LEU A 316 -22.51 -9.83 -26.50
N ASP A 317 -22.10 -9.06 -27.51
CA ASP A 317 -22.58 -9.20 -28.89
C ASP A 317 -22.22 -10.56 -29.52
N LEU A 318 -21.02 -11.05 -29.17
CA LEU A 318 -20.48 -12.32 -29.65
C LEU A 318 -21.02 -13.54 -28.89
N CYS A 319 -21.69 -13.35 -27.74
CA CYS A 319 -22.32 -14.44 -27.00
C CYS A 319 -23.59 -14.96 -27.71
N THR A 320 -23.45 -16.07 -28.43
CA THR A 320 -24.55 -16.70 -29.21
C THR A 320 -25.43 -17.60 -28.35
N ILE A 321 -25.87 -17.11 -27.18
CA ILE A 321 -26.77 -17.78 -26.27
C ILE A 321 -28.21 -17.40 -26.66
N SER A 322 -29.03 -18.43 -26.96
CA SER A 322 -30.41 -18.24 -27.46
C SER A 322 -31.46 -18.29 -26.34
N ASP A 323 -31.06 -17.96 -25.11
CA ASP A 323 -31.93 -17.87 -23.96
C ASP A 323 -32.61 -16.49 -23.88
N PRO A 324 -33.95 -16.40 -23.67
CA PRO A 324 -34.65 -15.12 -23.55
C PRO A 324 -34.22 -14.28 -22.35
N GLU A 325 -33.86 -14.91 -21.23
CA GLU A 325 -33.36 -14.23 -20.05
C GLU A 325 -32.00 -13.60 -20.33
N PHE A 326 -31.05 -14.36 -20.87
CA PHE A 326 -29.77 -13.84 -21.33
C PHE A 326 -29.93 -12.66 -22.30
N THR A 327 -30.82 -12.81 -23.28
CA THR A 327 -31.07 -11.76 -24.27
C THR A 327 -31.54 -10.47 -23.60
N THR A 328 -32.44 -10.57 -22.61
CA THR A 328 -32.93 -9.41 -21.87
C THR A 328 -31.84 -8.75 -21.05
N ILE A 329 -31.02 -9.53 -20.33
CA ILE A 329 -29.89 -9.05 -19.53
C ILE A 329 -28.86 -8.34 -20.44
N ARG A 330 -28.44 -9.02 -21.52
CA ARG A 330 -27.50 -8.46 -22.51
C ARG A 330 -27.97 -7.13 -23.06
N ASP A 331 -29.19 -7.09 -23.62
CA ASP A 331 -29.73 -5.90 -24.26
C ASP A 331 -29.86 -4.72 -23.26
N THR A 332 -30.17 -5.03 -21.99
CA THR A 332 -30.24 -4.03 -20.92
C THR A 332 -28.86 -3.47 -20.57
N ILE A 333 -27.84 -4.33 -20.47
CA ILE A 333 -26.45 -3.91 -20.22
C ILE A 333 -25.99 -3.02 -21.38
N GLN A 334 -26.15 -3.47 -22.63
CA GLN A 334 -25.73 -2.71 -23.83
C GLN A 334 -26.40 -1.34 -23.91
N LEU A 335 -27.70 -1.26 -23.67
CA LEU A 335 -28.43 0.02 -23.64
C LEU A 335 -27.89 0.96 -22.54
N THR A 336 -27.55 0.41 -21.37
CA THR A 336 -26.98 1.19 -20.28
C THR A 336 -25.56 1.65 -20.63
N MET A 337 -24.74 0.80 -21.24
CA MET A 337 -23.40 1.17 -21.73
C MET A 337 -23.45 2.27 -22.80
N ASP A 338 -24.36 2.17 -23.79
CA ASP A 338 -24.57 3.19 -24.82
C ASP A 338 -24.93 4.57 -24.23
N THR A 339 -25.55 4.57 -23.07
CA THR A 339 -25.92 5.81 -22.36
C THR A 339 -24.80 6.31 -21.46
N ALA A 340 -24.08 5.39 -20.82
CA ALA A 340 -22.98 5.69 -19.89
C ALA A 340 -21.74 6.19 -20.62
N VAL A 341 -21.36 5.57 -21.73
CA VAL A 341 -20.22 5.99 -22.57
C VAL A 341 -20.63 7.18 -23.43
N ILE A 342 -20.30 8.38 -22.97
CA ILE A 342 -20.74 9.64 -23.60
C ILE A 342 -19.88 10.10 -24.76
N ALA A 343 -18.67 9.56 -24.88
CA ALA A 343 -17.75 9.71 -26.00
C ALA A 343 -16.79 8.53 -26.06
N ASN A 344 -16.50 8.07 -27.26
CA ASN A 344 -15.54 6.99 -27.52
C ASN A 344 -14.86 7.25 -28.86
N VAL A 345 -13.54 7.33 -28.88
CA VAL A 345 -12.73 7.55 -30.08
C VAL A 345 -11.77 6.40 -30.25
N HIS A 346 -11.89 5.73 -31.38
CA HIS A 346 -11.11 4.56 -31.78
C HIS A 346 -10.90 4.57 -33.31
N LEU A 347 -10.06 3.68 -33.82
CA LEU A 347 -9.91 3.50 -35.28
C LEU A 347 -11.19 2.90 -35.89
N VAL A 348 -11.46 3.24 -37.14
CA VAL A 348 -12.69 2.82 -37.82
C VAL A 348 -12.88 1.31 -37.91
N ASP A 349 -11.77 0.57 -37.93
CA ASP A 349 -11.74 -0.90 -38.01
C ASP A 349 -11.51 -1.58 -36.61
N ASP A 350 -11.66 -0.83 -35.53
CA ASP A 350 -11.55 -1.35 -34.14
C ASP A 350 -12.94 -1.42 -33.51
N PRO A 351 -13.42 -2.62 -33.09
CA PRO A 351 -14.73 -2.76 -32.45
C PRO A 351 -14.68 -2.37 -30.96
N ALA A 352 -14.07 -1.22 -30.64
CA ALA A 352 -13.96 -0.71 -29.29
C ALA A 352 -15.21 0.10 -28.90
N HIS A 353 -15.84 -0.22 -27.77
CA HIS A 353 -17.04 0.45 -27.24
C HIS A 353 -16.75 1.33 -26.01
N GLY A 354 -15.49 1.50 -25.66
CA GLY A 354 -15.06 2.50 -24.68
C GLY A 354 -15.05 2.04 -23.22
N LEU A 355 -15.47 0.82 -22.92
CA LEU A 355 -15.43 0.27 -21.57
C LEU A 355 -15.06 -1.23 -21.61
N SER A 356 -13.92 -1.57 -21.00
CA SER A 356 -13.48 -2.96 -20.86
C SER A 356 -13.97 -3.57 -19.55
N ILE A 357 -13.84 -4.89 -19.45
CA ILE A 357 -14.05 -5.64 -18.22
C ILE A 357 -12.91 -6.65 -18.04
N TYR A 358 -12.53 -6.92 -16.79
CA TYR A 358 -11.55 -7.96 -16.46
C TYR A 358 -12.14 -9.35 -16.66
N PHE A 359 -11.54 -10.11 -17.58
CA PHE A 359 -11.95 -11.47 -17.89
C PHE A 359 -10.70 -12.31 -18.27
N PRO A 360 -9.95 -12.82 -17.29
CA PRO A 360 -8.78 -13.65 -17.54
C PRO A 360 -9.18 -14.98 -18.21
N ARG A 361 -8.27 -15.51 -19.04
CA ARG A 361 -8.55 -16.72 -19.85
C ARG A 361 -8.09 -18.00 -19.21
N ARG A 362 -7.24 -17.93 -18.19
CA ARG A 362 -6.65 -19.06 -17.47
C ARG A 362 -6.63 -18.80 -15.98
N ALA A 363 -6.77 -19.86 -15.19
CA ALA A 363 -6.70 -19.77 -13.74
C ALA A 363 -5.41 -19.09 -13.23
N GLY A 364 -4.27 -19.36 -13.86
CA GLY A 364 -3.00 -18.72 -13.50
C GLY A 364 -2.91 -17.22 -13.82
N ASP A 365 -3.85 -16.70 -14.59
CA ASP A 365 -3.93 -15.27 -14.94
C ASP A 365 -4.83 -14.49 -13.97
N TYR A 366 -5.65 -15.19 -13.19
CA TYR A 366 -6.51 -14.60 -12.17
C TYR A 366 -5.65 -14.19 -10.97
N ASN A 367 -5.72 -12.93 -10.56
CA ASN A 367 -4.86 -12.39 -9.49
C ASN A 367 -3.35 -12.65 -9.74
N ASP A 368 -2.86 -12.48 -11.00
CA ASP A 368 -1.49 -12.83 -11.40
C ASP A 368 -0.42 -12.11 -10.56
N SER A 369 -0.12 -12.70 -9.40
CA SER A 369 0.94 -12.28 -8.50
C SER A 369 2.35 -12.59 -9.02
N LEU A 370 2.49 -13.43 -10.03
CA LEU A 370 3.79 -13.75 -10.61
C LEU A 370 4.34 -12.59 -11.43
N ARG A 371 3.47 -11.82 -12.05
CA ARG A 371 3.83 -10.66 -12.87
C ARG A 371 4.01 -9.39 -12.06
N TYR A 372 3.23 -9.27 -10.99
CA TYR A 372 3.30 -8.18 -10.01
C TYR A 372 3.40 -8.78 -8.61
N PRO A 373 4.58 -9.30 -8.21
CA PRO A 373 4.75 -9.94 -6.90
C PRO A 373 4.48 -9.01 -5.73
N THR A 374 4.26 -7.74 -6.01
CA THR A 374 3.89 -6.69 -5.07
C THR A 374 2.46 -6.20 -5.30
N LEU A 375 1.56 -7.02 -5.88
CA LEU A 375 0.14 -6.67 -5.92
C LEU A 375 -0.35 -6.46 -4.48
N PRO A 376 -0.61 -5.21 -4.09
CA PRO A 376 -0.96 -4.92 -2.70
C PRO A 376 -2.42 -5.28 -2.38
N SER A 377 -3.23 -5.60 -3.38
CA SER A 377 -4.64 -5.91 -3.21
C SER A 377 -5.12 -6.93 -4.26
N PRO A 378 -5.84 -7.99 -3.86
CA PRO A 378 -6.44 -8.92 -4.80
C PRO A 378 -7.65 -8.31 -5.52
N TYR A 379 -8.09 -8.96 -6.61
CA TYR A 379 -9.26 -8.53 -7.39
C TYR A 379 -10.54 -8.45 -6.52
N GLU A 380 -10.70 -9.40 -5.62
CA GLU A 380 -11.82 -9.49 -4.66
C GLU A 380 -11.92 -8.29 -3.70
N ALA A 381 -10.88 -7.48 -3.59
CA ALA A 381 -10.92 -6.25 -2.78
C ALA A 381 -11.47 -5.04 -3.54
N THR A 382 -11.73 -5.15 -4.84
CA THR A 382 -12.38 -4.09 -5.60
C THR A 382 -13.87 -4.00 -5.22
N ASN A 383 -14.41 -2.77 -5.19
CA ASN A 383 -15.83 -2.60 -4.91
C ASN A 383 -16.73 -3.30 -5.95
N PHE A 384 -16.24 -3.47 -7.16
CA PHE A 384 -16.95 -4.18 -8.21
C PHE A 384 -17.13 -5.66 -7.86
N ALA A 385 -16.03 -6.35 -7.48
CA ALA A 385 -16.09 -7.75 -7.03
C ALA A 385 -16.95 -7.90 -5.76
N VAL A 386 -16.74 -7.03 -4.75
CA VAL A 386 -17.53 -7.06 -3.50
C VAL A 386 -19.05 -6.87 -3.74
N SER A 387 -19.43 -6.12 -4.78
CA SER A 387 -20.82 -5.75 -5.05
C SER A 387 -21.51 -6.61 -6.10
N THR A 388 -20.76 -7.46 -6.79
CA THR A 388 -21.28 -8.33 -7.86
C THR A 388 -20.75 -9.74 -7.68
N GLN A 389 -21.37 -10.73 -8.32
CA GLN A 389 -20.86 -12.11 -8.39
C GLN A 389 -19.97 -12.35 -9.61
N TRP A 390 -19.36 -11.29 -10.17
CA TRP A 390 -18.51 -11.43 -11.34
C TRP A 390 -17.25 -12.22 -11.05
N ASP A 391 -16.65 -12.03 -9.88
CA ASP A 391 -15.45 -12.78 -9.46
C ASP A 391 -15.77 -14.24 -9.13
N GLU A 392 -16.95 -14.56 -8.53
CA GLU A 392 -17.42 -15.93 -8.35
C GLU A 392 -17.61 -16.62 -9.70
N PHE A 393 -18.24 -15.92 -10.66
CA PHE A 393 -18.37 -16.44 -12.02
C PHE A 393 -16.99 -16.70 -12.66
N LEU A 394 -16.06 -15.75 -12.57
CA LEU A 394 -14.72 -15.94 -13.11
C LEU A 394 -14.00 -17.15 -12.50
N LYS A 395 -14.09 -17.31 -11.17
CA LYS A 395 -13.48 -18.45 -10.46
C LYS A 395 -14.08 -19.77 -10.91
N GLU A 396 -15.40 -19.87 -10.99
CA GLU A 396 -16.09 -21.06 -11.45
C GLU A 396 -15.78 -21.37 -12.93
N TYR A 397 -15.84 -20.36 -13.80
CA TYR A 397 -15.50 -20.49 -15.22
C TYR A 397 -14.08 -21.01 -15.44
N LEU A 398 -13.11 -20.49 -14.67
CA LEU A 398 -11.69 -20.85 -14.74
C LEU A 398 -11.36 -22.15 -14.00
N GLY A 399 -12.30 -22.73 -13.24
CA GLY A 399 -12.07 -23.88 -12.39
C GLY A 399 -11.15 -23.57 -11.21
N ILE A 400 -11.18 -22.32 -10.72
CA ILE A 400 -10.46 -21.91 -9.52
C ILE A 400 -11.29 -22.35 -8.32
N VAL A 401 -10.74 -23.30 -7.57
CA VAL A 401 -11.37 -23.72 -6.31
C VAL A 401 -11.13 -22.63 -5.28
N ASN A 402 -12.18 -22.13 -4.68
CA ASN A 402 -12.04 -21.25 -3.52
C ASN A 402 -11.22 -21.98 -2.46
N ASN A 403 -10.11 -21.38 -2.06
CA ASN A 403 -9.19 -21.97 -1.11
C ASN A 403 -8.80 -20.94 -0.06
N THR A 404 -9.26 -21.18 1.16
CA THR A 404 -8.91 -20.37 2.32
C THR A 404 -7.85 -21.12 3.14
N ALA A 405 -6.77 -20.44 3.50
CA ALA A 405 -5.74 -21.05 4.32
C ALA A 405 -6.33 -21.63 5.63
N PRO A 406 -5.77 -22.74 6.14
CA PRO A 406 -6.22 -23.31 7.41
C PRO A 406 -6.13 -22.28 8.53
N ALA A 407 -7.00 -22.43 9.51
CA ALA A 407 -6.91 -21.65 10.74
C ALA A 407 -5.55 -21.85 11.41
N LYS A 408 -5.06 -20.81 12.08
CA LYS A 408 -3.81 -20.87 12.85
C LYS A 408 -3.84 -22.05 13.81
N PRO A 409 -2.82 -22.97 13.83
CA PRO A 409 -2.82 -24.15 14.66
C PRO A 409 -2.94 -23.85 16.15
N THR A 410 -3.65 -24.69 16.87
CA THR A 410 -3.58 -24.75 18.32
C THR A 410 -2.41 -25.65 18.72
N ILE A 411 -1.50 -25.17 19.56
CA ILE A 411 -0.40 -25.95 20.12
C ILE A 411 -0.71 -26.25 21.58
N THR A 412 -0.86 -27.52 21.92
CA THR A 412 -1.09 -27.96 23.30
C THR A 412 0.04 -28.88 23.76
N GLY A 413 0.62 -28.61 24.94
CA GLY A 413 1.72 -29.42 25.49
C GLY A 413 2.38 -28.74 26.67
N PRO A 414 3.42 -29.37 27.25
CA PRO A 414 4.11 -28.84 28.43
C PRO A 414 4.85 -27.53 28.13
N ALA A 415 4.49 -26.47 28.85
CA ALA A 415 5.18 -25.19 28.80
C ALA A 415 6.47 -25.14 29.64
N LYS A 416 6.81 -26.24 30.36
CA LYS A 416 8.03 -26.39 31.16
C LYS A 416 8.53 -27.83 31.09
N GLY A 417 9.85 -28.01 31.03
CA GLY A 417 10.44 -29.32 30.92
C GLY A 417 11.82 -29.40 31.57
N LYS A 418 12.52 -30.51 31.32
CA LYS A 418 13.93 -30.77 31.73
C LYS A 418 14.72 -31.06 30.45
N PRO A 419 16.01 -30.71 30.41
CA PRO A 419 16.85 -31.08 29.28
C PRO A 419 16.99 -32.61 29.19
N GLY A 420 17.12 -33.12 27.95
CA GLY A 420 17.25 -34.55 27.67
C GLY A 420 15.97 -35.37 27.89
N VAL A 421 14.83 -34.73 28.08
CA VAL A 421 13.51 -35.39 28.20
C VAL A 421 12.66 -35.07 26.98
N THR A 422 12.08 -36.11 26.40
CA THR A 422 11.16 -35.97 25.27
C THR A 422 9.76 -35.54 25.75
N TYR A 423 9.19 -34.55 25.09
CA TYR A 423 7.87 -34.03 25.37
C TYR A 423 6.96 -34.16 24.14
N GLU A 424 5.71 -34.45 24.38
CA GLU A 424 4.67 -34.56 23.37
C GLU A 424 3.88 -33.25 23.24
N TYR A 425 3.65 -32.81 22.01
CA TYR A 425 2.82 -31.67 21.68
C TYR A 425 1.72 -32.11 20.72
N THR A 426 0.52 -31.63 20.98
CA THR A 426 -0.63 -31.86 20.11
C THR A 426 -0.87 -30.60 19.28
N LEU A 427 -1.03 -30.76 17.97
CA LEU A 427 -1.37 -29.72 17.03
C LEU A 427 -2.75 -30.02 16.44
N THR A 428 -3.55 -28.97 16.25
CA THR A 428 -4.87 -29.07 15.58
C THR A 428 -5.09 -27.79 14.79
N ALA A 429 -5.47 -27.91 13.53
CA ALA A 429 -5.93 -26.82 12.67
C ALA A 429 -7.15 -27.27 11.88
N ILE A 430 -8.08 -26.34 11.64
CA ILE A 430 -9.27 -26.58 10.82
C ILE A 430 -9.09 -25.80 9.53
N ASP A 431 -9.31 -26.47 8.43
CA ASP A 431 -9.42 -25.88 7.11
C ASP A 431 -10.88 -25.52 6.84
N PRO A 432 -11.20 -24.29 6.38
CA PRO A 432 -12.58 -23.88 6.13
C PRO A 432 -13.31 -24.73 5.08
N GLU A 433 -12.59 -25.22 4.09
CA GLU A 433 -13.10 -26.07 3.01
C GLU A 433 -12.98 -27.56 3.33
N ASP A 434 -12.63 -27.91 4.58
CA ASP A 434 -12.45 -29.29 5.09
C ASP A 434 -11.36 -30.09 4.35
N GLN A 435 -10.38 -29.37 3.76
CA GLN A 435 -9.24 -29.98 3.09
C GLN A 435 -8.26 -30.58 4.09
N GLN A 436 -7.49 -31.55 3.64
CA GLN A 436 -6.42 -32.13 4.45
C GLN A 436 -5.34 -31.08 4.73
N VAL A 437 -4.81 -31.11 5.95
CA VAL A 437 -3.81 -30.15 6.42
C VAL A 437 -2.47 -30.82 6.71
N SER A 438 -1.39 -30.12 6.40
CA SER A 438 -0.03 -30.49 6.78
C SER A 438 0.50 -29.48 7.80
N TYR A 439 1.35 -29.91 8.73
CA TYR A 439 1.90 -29.06 9.77
C TYR A 439 3.41 -28.89 9.63
N PHE A 440 3.90 -27.72 9.95
CA PHE A 440 5.32 -27.42 10.10
C PHE A 440 5.58 -26.90 11.50
N VAL A 441 6.54 -27.48 12.23
CA VAL A 441 6.92 -27.06 13.59
C VAL A 441 8.38 -26.63 13.59
N ASP A 442 8.64 -25.42 14.06
CA ASP A 442 9.97 -24.90 14.43
C ASP A 442 10.08 -24.96 15.95
N TRP A 443 11.07 -25.70 16.46
CA TRP A 443 11.24 -25.93 17.88
C TRP A 443 11.96 -24.80 18.64
N GLY A 444 12.43 -23.78 17.90
CA GLY A 444 13.11 -22.62 18.46
C GLY A 444 14.55 -22.88 18.92
N ASP A 445 15.10 -24.06 18.64
CA ASP A 445 16.48 -24.47 18.91
C ASP A 445 17.32 -24.63 17.63
N GLY A 446 16.77 -24.21 16.49
CA GLY A 446 17.38 -24.35 15.18
C GLY A 446 16.96 -25.63 14.45
N THR A 447 16.08 -26.44 15.05
CA THR A 447 15.53 -27.65 14.43
C THR A 447 14.05 -27.49 14.11
N SER A 448 13.56 -28.25 13.14
CA SER A 448 12.16 -28.30 12.73
C SER A 448 11.73 -29.70 12.33
N THR A 449 10.43 -29.92 12.23
CA THR A 449 9.86 -31.18 11.74
C THR A 449 9.93 -31.34 10.23
N GLY A 450 10.12 -30.24 9.46
CA GLY A 450 9.66 -30.19 8.09
C GLY A 450 8.12 -30.27 8.02
N TRP A 451 7.55 -30.44 6.83
CA TRP A 451 6.12 -30.62 6.66
C TRP A 451 5.70 -32.05 7.00
N LEU A 452 4.75 -32.18 7.91
CA LEU A 452 4.13 -33.43 8.36
C LEU A 452 2.70 -33.51 7.83
N GLY A 453 2.31 -34.61 7.23
CA GLY A 453 0.95 -34.78 6.70
C GLY A 453 0.96 -35.34 5.29
N PRO A 454 -0.22 -35.30 4.61
CA PRO A 454 -1.46 -34.62 5.03
C PRO A 454 -2.27 -35.40 6.09
N TYR A 455 -3.06 -34.67 6.87
CA TYR A 455 -4.01 -35.18 7.88
C TYR A 455 -5.39 -34.58 7.63
N ASP A 456 -6.44 -35.23 8.10
CA ASP A 456 -7.80 -34.70 7.97
C ASP A 456 -7.95 -33.40 8.78
N SER A 457 -8.70 -32.44 8.23
CA SER A 457 -9.01 -31.15 8.85
C SER A 457 -9.58 -31.34 10.25
N GLY A 458 -9.09 -30.56 11.21
CA GLY A 458 -9.52 -30.64 12.61
C GLY A 458 -9.00 -31.85 13.39
N SER A 459 -8.35 -32.81 12.75
CA SER A 459 -7.78 -33.98 13.42
C SER A 459 -6.51 -33.62 14.20
N PRO A 460 -6.42 -33.99 15.51
CA PRO A 460 -5.24 -33.71 16.30
C PRO A 460 -4.09 -34.63 15.90
N ILE A 461 -2.90 -34.07 15.77
CA ILE A 461 -1.65 -34.83 15.58
C ILE A 461 -0.74 -34.68 16.79
N ILE A 462 0.09 -35.69 17.06
CA ILE A 462 1.08 -35.66 18.12
C ILE A 462 2.47 -35.58 17.50
N VAL A 463 3.27 -34.62 17.98
CA VAL A 463 4.68 -34.45 17.62
C VAL A 463 5.53 -34.42 18.89
N ASN A 464 6.74 -34.94 18.79
CA ASN A 464 7.64 -35.10 19.94
C ASN A 464 8.91 -34.27 19.73
N HIS A 465 9.43 -33.69 20.84
CA HIS A 465 10.71 -33.00 20.79
C HIS A 465 11.48 -33.12 22.11
N THR A 466 12.81 -33.05 22.00
CA THR A 466 13.75 -33.09 23.14
C THR A 466 14.69 -31.92 23.05
N TRP A 467 14.72 -31.06 24.06
CA TRP A 467 15.72 -29.98 24.18
C TRP A 467 16.90 -30.44 25.04
N GLU A 468 18.08 -30.33 24.50
CA GLU A 468 19.32 -30.69 25.24
C GLU A 468 19.84 -29.52 26.09
N THR A 469 19.51 -28.29 25.75
CA THR A 469 20.02 -27.08 26.40
C THR A 469 18.96 -26.42 27.29
N LYS A 470 19.47 -25.70 28.31
CA LYS A 470 18.65 -25.04 29.32
C LYS A 470 18.38 -23.60 28.91
N GLN A 471 17.24 -23.33 28.31
CA GLN A 471 16.80 -21.98 27.97
C GLN A 471 15.28 -21.91 27.82
N THR A 472 14.75 -20.76 27.39
CA THR A 472 13.36 -20.62 26.97
C THR A 472 13.33 -20.68 25.44
N PHE A 473 12.59 -21.63 24.92
CA PHE A 473 12.37 -21.83 23.49
C PHE A 473 11.02 -21.27 23.10
N THR A 474 10.92 -20.74 21.90
CA THR A 474 9.65 -20.38 21.28
C THR A 474 9.34 -21.40 20.20
N VAL A 475 8.48 -22.35 20.53
CA VAL A 475 7.93 -23.29 19.56
C VAL A 475 6.95 -22.53 18.67
N LYS A 476 7.08 -22.69 17.35
CA LYS A 476 6.17 -22.13 16.37
C LYS A 476 5.59 -23.25 15.53
N ALA A 477 4.32 -23.15 15.17
CA ALA A 477 3.68 -24.06 14.24
C ALA A 477 2.80 -23.31 13.25
N LYS A 478 2.77 -23.79 12.01
CA LYS A 478 1.82 -23.37 10.97
C LYS A 478 1.24 -24.58 10.26
N ALA A 479 0.06 -24.42 9.70
CA ALA A 479 -0.60 -25.42 8.88
C ALA A 479 -0.58 -25.00 7.41
N LYS A 480 -0.73 -25.97 6.51
CA LYS A 480 -0.89 -25.77 5.08
C LYS A 480 -1.92 -26.76 4.56
N ASP A 481 -2.85 -26.29 3.73
CA ASP A 481 -3.87 -27.13 3.08
C ASP A 481 -3.31 -27.94 1.90
N ALA A 482 -4.20 -28.68 1.25
CA ALA A 482 -3.86 -29.52 0.09
C ALA A 482 -3.49 -28.70 -1.16
N LEU A 483 -3.95 -27.45 -1.26
CA LEU A 483 -3.70 -26.53 -2.37
C LEU A 483 -2.50 -25.61 -2.13
N GLY A 484 -1.92 -25.65 -0.92
CA GLY A 484 -0.67 -24.99 -0.59
C GLY A 484 -0.80 -23.66 0.16
N ALA A 485 -2.03 -23.21 0.50
CA ALA A 485 -2.19 -22.01 1.31
C ALA A 485 -1.79 -22.26 2.76
N GLU A 486 -1.02 -21.34 3.36
CA GLU A 486 -0.42 -21.49 4.67
C GLU A 486 -1.09 -20.57 5.70
N SER A 487 -1.33 -21.12 6.89
CA SER A 487 -1.86 -20.37 8.03
C SER A 487 -0.85 -19.41 8.64
N GLU A 488 -1.31 -18.50 9.48
CA GLU A 488 -0.48 -17.74 10.40
C GLU A 488 0.26 -18.66 11.40
N TRP A 489 1.41 -18.18 11.93
CA TRP A 489 2.17 -18.89 12.93
C TRP A 489 1.49 -18.88 14.31
N ALA A 490 1.26 -20.05 14.88
CA ALA A 490 1.00 -20.22 16.31
C ALA A 490 2.32 -20.24 17.09
N THR A 491 2.31 -19.82 18.35
CA THR A 491 3.50 -19.80 19.20
C THR A 491 3.22 -20.34 20.59
N LEU A 492 4.18 -21.09 21.15
CA LEU A 492 4.17 -21.57 22.53
C LEU A 492 5.56 -21.39 23.15
N ALA A 493 5.64 -20.67 24.26
CA ALA A 493 6.88 -20.53 25.00
C ALA A 493 7.10 -21.77 25.91
N VAL A 494 8.23 -22.46 25.71
CA VAL A 494 8.61 -23.63 26.48
C VAL A 494 9.88 -23.32 27.30
N LYS A 495 9.78 -23.39 28.61
CA LYS A 495 10.88 -23.09 29.52
C LYS A 495 11.55 -24.39 29.99
N ILE A 496 12.78 -24.60 29.59
CA ILE A 496 13.64 -25.65 30.08
C ILE A 496 14.56 -25.03 31.17
N PRO A 497 14.18 -25.07 32.47
CA PRO A 497 14.87 -24.33 33.51
C PRO A 497 16.24 -24.93 33.79
N ILE A 498 17.15 -24.06 34.17
CA ILE A 498 18.38 -24.46 34.84
C ILE A 498 17.98 -25.09 36.18
N LEU A 499 18.26 -26.39 36.38
CA LEU A 499 18.10 -27.00 37.68
C LEU A 499 19.14 -26.38 38.62
N LEU A 500 18.69 -25.49 39.47
CA LEU A 500 19.48 -25.01 40.56
C LEU A 500 19.68 -26.19 41.53
N GLY A 501 20.85 -26.77 41.54
CA GLY A 501 21.23 -27.73 42.61
C GLY A 501 21.05 -27.03 43.96
N LYS A 502 20.29 -27.65 44.86
CA LYS A 502 20.08 -27.11 46.22
C LYS A 502 21.37 -27.26 47.02
N SER A 503 22.41 -26.50 46.72
CA SER A 503 23.57 -26.37 47.57
C SER A 503 23.35 -25.19 48.49
N ARG A 504 22.91 -25.46 49.72
CA ARG A 504 22.82 -24.44 50.77
C ARG A 504 24.18 -24.36 51.47
N ILE A 505 24.90 -23.25 51.28
CA ILE A 505 26.06 -22.93 52.09
C ILE A 505 25.59 -22.04 53.24
N PHE A 506 25.64 -22.56 54.46
CA PHE A 506 25.34 -21.76 55.62
C PHE A 506 26.65 -21.20 56.16
N LEU A 507 26.84 -19.90 56.15
CA LEU A 507 27.91 -19.22 56.89
C LEU A 507 27.37 -18.80 58.26
N VAL A 508 27.81 -19.45 59.27
CA VAL A 508 27.48 -19.08 60.64
C VAL A 508 28.65 -18.30 61.21
N GLY A 509 28.52 -17.02 61.39
CA GLY A 509 29.46 -16.15 62.06
C GLY A 509 28.75 -15.34 63.15
N SER A 510 29.38 -15.21 64.31
CA SER A 510 28.90 -14.32 65.38
C SER A 510 29.63 -12.98 65.29
N ILE A 511 28.91 -11.90 65.11
CA ILE A 511 29.45 -10.53 65.15
C ILE A 511 29.22 -10.04 66.60
N THR A 512 30.29 -9.79 67.31
CA THR A 512 30.26 -9.39 68.75
C THR A 512 30.29 -7.86 68.93
N SER A 513 30.70 -7.10 67.93
CA SER A 513 30.54 -5.63 67.89
C SER A 513 30.69 -5.10 66.47
N LEU A 514 29.90 -4.11 66.13
CA LEU A 514 29.97 -3.37 64.85
C LEU A 514 30.25 -1.89 65.19
N ASP A 515 31.40 -1.42 64.77
CA ASP A 515 31.65 0.03 64.71
C ASP A 515 31.17 0.59 63.37
N LYS A 516 30.76 1.85 63.40
CA LYS A 516 30.15 2.51 62.19
C LYS A 516 31.08 2.62 60.98
N SER A 517 32.34 2.21 61.12
CA SER A 517 33.35 2.23 60.06
C SER A 517 33.79 0.85 59.57
N ALA A 518 33.13 -0.22 60.04
CA ALA A 518 33.57 -1.59 59.72
C ALA A 518 33.02 -2.07 58.37
N SER A 519 33.89 -2.60 57.53
CA SER A 519 33.58 -3.36 56.34
C SER A 519 33.55 -4.85 56.67
N ILE A 520 32.53 -5.57 56.23
CA ILE A 520 32.43 -7.03 56.39
C ILE A 520 32.98 -7.67 55.12
N GLY A 521 34.11 -8.37 55.26
CA GLY A 521 34.71 -9.13 54.17
C GLY A 521 34.32 -10.60 54.24
N PHE A 522 33.86 -11.15 53.14
CA PHE A 522 33.63 -12.59 53.00
C PHE A 522 34.69 -13.20 52.09
N ARG A 523 35.33 -14.29 52.55
CA ARG A 523 36.20 -15.09 51.67
C ARG A 523 35.38 -16.26 51.12
N PHE A 524 35.26 -16.30 49.80
CA PHE A 524 34.69 -17.44 49.11
C PHE A 524 35.81 -18.33 48.58
N LEU A 525 35.66 -19.65 48.75
CA LEU A 525 36.53 -20.59 48.05
C LEU A 525 36.28 -20.48 46.54
N PRO A 526 37.27 -20.70 45.68
CA PRO A 526 37.13 -20.51 44.25
C PRO A 526 36.14 -21.52 43.68
N VAL A 527 34.93 -21.05 43.40
CA VAL A 527 33.90 -21.77 42.64
C VAL A 527 33.60 -20.94 41.41
N LYS A 528 33.65 -21.56 40.24
CA LYS A 528 33.21 -20.90 39.00
C LYS A 528 31.70 -20.65 39.08
N VAL A 529 31.34 -19.41 39.35
CA VAL A 529 29.94 -19.00 39.44
C VAL A 529 29.57 -18.30 38.13
N LEU A 530 28.60 -18.84 37.38
CA LEU A 530 28.10 -18.23 36.17
C LEU A 530 27.02 -17.17 36.46
N GLU A 531 26.28 -17.35 37.53
CA GLU A 531 25.30 -16.38 38.04
C GLU A 531 25.18 -16.48 39.54
N SER A 532 25.20 -15.38 40.29
CA SER A 532 24.96 -15.35 41.73
C SER A 532 23.79 -14.42 42.07
N THR A 533 22.87 -14.94 42.86
CA THR A 533 21.83 -14.12 43.50
C THR A 533 22.11 -14.13 44.99
N ALA A 534 22.47 -12.99 45.55
CA ALA A 534 22.62 -12.82 46.98
C ALA A 534 21.32 -12.24 47.55
N ILE A 535 20.70 -12.97 48.50
CA ILE A 535 19.57 -12.47 49.29
C ILE A 535 20.10 -12.04 50.64
N VAL A 536 20.05 -10.74 50.89
CA VAL A 536 20.49 -10.13 52.14
C VAL A 536 19.26 -9.59 52.88
N GLY A 537 18.94 -10.16 54.04
CA GLY A 537 17.92 -9.62 54.93
C GLY A 537 16.94 -10.65 55.49
N GLN A 538 16.51 -10.42 56.71
CA GLN A 538 15.30 -11.00 57.30
C GLN A 538 14.23 -9.92 57.29
N ASP A 539 13.03 -10.31 56.87
CA ASP A 539 11.80 -9.55 56.85
C ASP A 539 11.61 -8.50 55.75
N ARG A 540 10.67 -8.85 54.88
CA ARG A 540 9.74 -8.03 54.04
C ARG A 540 10.29 -6.88 53.20
N THR A 541 11.54 -6.54 53.26
CA THR A 541 12.20 -5.63 52.32
C THR A 541 13.46 -6.28 51.75
N THR A 542 13.26 -7.28 50.93
CA THR A 542 14.36 -8.00 50.26
C THR A 542 14.86 -7.15 49.08
N LYS A 543 16.09 -6.66 49.18
CA LYS A 543 16.76 -6.08 48.01
C LYS A 543 17.48 -7.23 47.30
N ILE A 544 16.96 -7.64 46.16
CA ILE A 544 17.59 -8.61 45.28
C ILE A 544 18.59 -7.87 44.41
N LEU A 545 19.86 -8.15 44.61
CA LEU A 545 20.95 -7.72 43.72
C LEU A 545 21.19 -8.84 42.73
N THR A 546 20.76 -8.69 41.50
CA THR A 546 21.12 -9.55 40.35
C THR A 546 22.24 -8.86 39.59
N GLU A 547 23.44 -9.42 39.64
CA GLU A 547 24.54 -9.03 38.76
C GLU A 547 25.08 -10.26 38.04
N THR A 548 25.25 -10.16 36.74
CA THR A 548 25.89 -11.16 35.88
C THR A 548 27.39 -10.92 35.89
N TYR A 549 28.18 -11.86 36.45
CA TYR A 549 29.63 -11.72 36.49
C TYR A 549 30.32 -12.91 35.83
N GLY A 550 31.23 -12.61 34.91
CA GLY A 550 32.28 -13.55 34.53
C GLY A 550 33.41 -13.52 35.57
N GLU A 551 34.07 -14.60 35.80
CA GLU A 551 35.17 -14.89 36.75
C GLU A 551 35.51 -13.81 37.81
N TYR A 552 35.21 -14.10 39.11
CA TYR A 552 35.55 -13.22 40.23
C TYR A 552 36.82 -13.60 40.96
N PRO A 553 37.66 -12.63 41.32
CA PRO A 553 38.68 -12.83 42.33
C PRO A 553 38.07 -12.86 43.74
N CYS A 554 38.66 -13.65 44.63
CA CYS A 554 38.17 -14.17 45.90
C CYS A 554 37.76 -13.18 47.02
N CYS A 555 37.52 -11.87 46.80
CA CYS A 555 37.18 -10.93 47.87
C CYS A 555 36.27 -9.81 47.41
N GLY A 556 35.05 -9.78 47.88
CA GLY A 556 34.12 -8.65 47.73
C GLY A 556 33.80 -8.02 49.09
N TYR A 557 33.80 -6.70 49.17
CA TYR A 557 33.38 -5.93 50.34
C TYR A 557 32.04 -5.27 50.03
N LEU A 558 31.07 -5.46 50.93
CA LEU A 558 29.80 -4.72 50.88
C LEU A 558 29.86 -3.54 51.88
N PRO A 559 29.52 -2.32 51.45
CA PRO A 559 29.55 -1.16 52.35
C PRO A 559 28.46 -1.27 53.44
N TYR A 560 28.80 -0.80 54.62
CA TYR A 560 27.93 -0.83 55.82
C TYR A 560 26.56 -0.15 55.62
N SER A 561 26.47 0.79 54.68
CA SER A 561 25.23 1.50 54.39
C SER A 561 24.09 0.60 53.92
N ASP A 562 24.40 -0.60 53.41
CA ASP A 562 23.40 -1.52 52.87
C ASP A 562 22.72 -2.36 53.97
N PHE A 563 23.19 -2.26 55.21
CA PHE A 563 22.71 -2.99 56.38
C PHE A 563 21.95 -2.10 57.39
N ARG A 564 21.54 -0.89 57.03
CA ARG A 564 20.79 -0.03 57.94
C ARG A 564 19.45 -0.66 58.32
N GLY A 565 19.30 -1.02 59.57
CA GLY A 565 18.07 -1.54 60.17
C GLY A 565 18.17 -2.91 60.79
N ILE A 566 19.34 -3.58 60.73
CA ILE A 566 19.55 -4.92 61.30
C ILE A 566 20.64 -4.83 62.36
N VAL A 567 20.32 -4.19 63.45
CA VAL A 567 21.25 -4.18 64.62
C VAL A 567 20.54 -4.90 65.74
N THR A 568 20.95 -6.09 65.98
CA THR A 568 20.95 -6.82 67.31
C THR A 568 20.64 -8.31 67.23
N GLN A 569 20.64 -8.97 66.08
CA GLN A 569 20.46 -10.44 66.09
C GLN A 569 21.36 -11.17 65.07
N LYS A 570 21.56 -12.44 65.25
CA LYS A 570 22.38 -13.29 64.38
C LYS A 570 21.95 -13.18 62.89
N LEU A 571 22.84 -12.64 62.04
CA LEU A 571 22.67 -12.60 60.62
C LEU A 571 22.92 -13.98 60.01
N LEU A 572 21.88 -14.54 59.38
CA LEU A 572 21.99 -15.71 58.53
C LEU A 572 22.06 -15.28 57.08
N PHE A 573 23.18 -15.54 56.40
CA PHE A 573 23.33 -15.31 54.97
C PHE A 573 23.12 -16.62 54.22
N GLY A 574 22.26 -16.58 53.23
CA GLY A 574 22.14 -17.67 52.28
C GLY A 574 22.69 -17.24 50.93
N VAL A 575 23.77 -17.83 50.48
CA VAL A 575 24.28 -17.66 49.12
C VAL A 575 23.82 -18.86 48.29
N TRP A 576 23.16 -18.59 47.21
CA TRP A 576 22.80 -19.64 46.27
C TRP A 576 23.85 -19.67 45.15
N VAL A 577 24.54 -20.79 45.06
CA VAL A 577 25.51 -21.03 43.99
C VAL A 577 24.83 -21.88 42.92
N ILE A 578 24.86 -21.40 41.67
CA ILE A 578 24.39 -22.15 40.54
C ILE A 578 25.55 -23.00 40.02
N PRO A 579 25.46 -24.32 39.95
CA PRO A 579 26.50 -25.12 39.32
C PRO A 579 26.58 -24.84 37.84
N ALA A 580 27.80 -24.82 37.32
CA ALA A 580 28.12 -24.57 35.91
C ALA A 580 27.52 -25.64 34.98
#